data_8dc5f2455fadccea34c4b71166428bf7
#
_entry.id   8dc5f2455fadccea34c4b71166428bf7
#
_cell.length_a   1.000
_cell.length_b   1.000
_cell.length_c   1.000
_cell.angle_alpha   90.00
_cell.angle_beta   90.00
_cell.angle_gamma   90.00
#
_symmetry.space_group_name_H-M   'P 1'
#
loop_
_entity.id
_entity.type
_entity.pdbx_description
1 polymer ?
#
loop_
_entity_poly.entity_id
_entity_poly.type
_entity_poly.pdbx_seq_one_letter_code
_entity_poly.pdbx_strand_id
1 'polypeptide(L)'
;MFFYRNKHQSGFTLIELVMVIVIMGVLSVFAVSKFNRNAFDVVAASGELVQAIRYAQDKSMSHSGAVNYQIDITGTGYTVTQGGVDIVHPIDGTLGYTKTWTDITLDTSATIIFNAYGDPGLGSPVTITLSKGSNSDSVTVEDVTGFTR
;
A
#
# COMPACT_ATOMS: atom_id res chain seq x y z
N MET A 1 28.40 25.06 -55.64
CA MET A 1 29.39 24.12 -55.13
C MET A 1 29.19 23.98 -53.62
N PHE A 2 28.48 22.93 -53.15
CA PHE A 2 28.14 22.74 -51.72
C PHE A 2 29.24 21.89 -51.06
N PHE A 3 29.97 22.46 -50.10
CA PHE A 3 30.92 21.72 -49.29
C PHE A 3 30.17 20.94 -48.21
N TYR A 4 30.15 19.61 -48.34
CA TYR A 4 29.64 18.70 -47.29
C TYR A 4 30.67 18.61 -46.19
N ARG A 5 30.37 19.23 -45.04
CA ARG A 5 31.22 19.22 -43.83
C ARG A 5 31.00 17.89 -43.13
N ASN A 6 31.90 16.93 -43.31
CA ASN A 6 31.91 15.68 -42.58
C ASN A 6 32.04 15.99 -41.07
N LYS A 7 30.97 15.79 -40.29
CA LYS A 7 31.04 15.74 -38.85
C LYS A 7 31.79 14.46 -38.45
N HIS A 8 32.98 14.60 -37.89
CA HIS A 8 33.67 13.50 -37.23
C HIS A 8 32.82 12.99 -36.09
N GLN A 9 32.28 11.80 -36.23
CA GLN A 9 31.65 11.06 -35.14
C GLN A 9 32.80 10.47 -34.31
N SER A 10 33.14 11.08 -33.18
CA SER A 10 34.05 10.48 -32.20
C SER A 10 33.28 9.41 -31.44
N GLY A 11 33.66 8.15 -31.64
CA GLY A 11 33.17 7.01 -30.83
C GLY A 11 33.82 7.02 -29.44
N PHE A 12 33.19 6.36 -28.47
CA PHE A 12 33.74 6.17 -27.14
C PHE A 12 35.02 5.32 -27.19
N THR A 13 35.99 5.69 -26.41
CA THR A 13 37.22 4.91 -26.22
C THR A 13 36.96 3.72 -25.31
N LEU A 14 37.72 2.61 -25.49
CA LEU A 14 37.61 1.44 -24.63
C LEU A 14 37.86 1.80 -23.15
N ILE A 15 38.81 2.70 -22.88
CA ILE A 15 39.13 3.12 -21.53
C ILE A 15 37.97 3.90 -20.87
N GLU A 16 37.26 4.71 -21.64
CA GLU A 16 36.12 5.47 -21.17
C GLU A 16 34.94 4.54 -20.77
N LEU A 17 34.71 3.48 -21.56
CA LEU A 17 33.74 2.44 -21.21
C LEU A 17 34.10 1.72 -19.92
N VAL A 18 35.38 1.34 -19.75
CA VAL A 18 35.86 0.67 -18.54
C VAL A 18 35.73 1.56 -17.32
N MET A 19 36.07 2.88 -17.43
CA MET A 19 35.88 3.83 -16.32
C MET A 19 34.42 3.95 -15.92
N VAL A 20 33.49 4.01 -16.87
CA VAL A 20 32.03 4.11 -16.57
C VAL A 20 31.54 2.90 -15.81
N ILE A 21 31.90 1.67 -16.22
CA ILE A 21 31.44 0.47 -15.51
C ILE A 21 32.06 0.34 -14.12
N VAL A 22 33.30 0.77 -13.92
CA VAL A 22 33.96 0.81 -12.60
C VAL A 22 33.23 1.80 -11.67
N ILE A 23 32.94 3.02 -12.15
CA ILE A 23 32.22 4.04 -11.37
C ILE A 23 30.80 3.55 -11.05
N MET A 24 30.08 2.95 -12.02
CA MET A 24 28.78 2.36 -11.78
C MET A 24 28.83 1.23 -10.75
N GLY A 25 29.85 0.39 -10.78
CA GLY A 25 30.07 -0.67 -9.81
C GLY A 25 30.23 -0.12 -8.38
N VAL A 26 31.06 0.89 -8.21
CA VAL A 26 31.25 1.56 -6.91
C VAL A 26 29.96 2.22 -6.42
N LEU A 27 29.26 2.97 -7.27
CA LEU A 27 28.02 3.65 -6.91
C LEU A 27 26.89 2.66 -6.54
N SER A 28 26.84 1.48 -7.17
CA SER A 28 25.84 0.46 -6.88
C SER A 28 25.90 -0.03 -5.43
N VAL A 29 27.10 -0.14 -4.84
CA VAL A 29 27.25 -0.55 -3.44
C VAL A 29 26.63 0.45 -2.48
N PHE A 30 26.75 1.74 -2.75
CA PHE A 30 26.13 2.78 -1.92
C PHE A 30 24.62 2.87 -2.10
N ALA A 31 24.10 2.59 -3.30
CA ALA A 31 22.66 2.61 -3.56
C ALA A 31 21.92 1.52 -2.78
N VAL A 32 22.46 0.30 -2.74
CA VAL A 32 21.84 -0.84 -2.03
C VAL A 32 21.77 -0.59 -0.52
N SER A 33 22.81 0.03 0.08
CA SER A 33 22.85 0.30 1.53
C SER A 33 21.81 1.34 2.00
N LYS A 34 21.26 2.15 1.10
CA LYS A 34 20.22 3.16 1.39
C LYS A 34 18.79 2.65 1.23
N PHE A 35 18.64 1.43 0.71
CA PHE A 35 17.32 0.86 0.48
C PHE A 35 16.73 0.34 1.80
N ASN A 36 15.84 1.14 2.41
CA ASN A 36 15.16 0.76 3.66
C ASN A 36 13.93 -0.12 3.34
N ARG A 37 14.09 -1.43 3.37
CA ARG A 37 13.01 -2.39 3.12
C ARG A 37 11.84 -2.23 4.09
N ASN A 38 12.12 -1.96 5.37
CA ASN A 38 11.07 -1.83 6.37
C ASN A 38 10.14 -0.63 6.07
N ALA A 39 10.68 0.50 5.59
CA ALA A 39 9.86 1.64 5.19
C ALA A 39 8.95 1.28 4.01
N PHE A 40 9.48 0.56 3.02
CA PHE A 40 8.70 0.11 1.87
C PHE A 40 7.59 -0.88 2.28
N ASP A 41 7.91 -1.83 3.16
CA ASP A 41 6.95 -2.82 3.65
C ASP A 41 5.78 -2.16 4.38
N VAL A 42 6.05 -1.14 5.21
CA VAL A 42 5.01 -0.40 5.95
C VAL A 42 4.11 0.38 4.99
N VAL A 43 4.67 1.09 4.00
CA VAL A 43 3.89 1.82 3.00
C VAL A 43 3.06 0.87 2.12
N ALA A 44 3.60 -0.29 1.76
CA ALA A 44 2.85 -1.29 1.01
C ALA A 44 1.68 -1.85 1.83
N ALA A 45 1.89 -2.12 3.12
CA ALA A 45 0.87 -2.62 4.02
C ALA A 45 -0.23 -1.58 4.29
N SER A 46 0.12 -0.30 4.46
CA SER A 46 -0.86 0.79 4.59
C SER A 46 -1.72 0.93 3.34
N GLY A 47 -1.10 0.86 2.16
CA GLY A 47 -1.83 0.84 0.88
C GLY A 47 -2.78 -0.35 0.75
N GLU A 48 -2.39 -1.54 1.22
CA GLU A 48 -3.23 -2.73 1.24
C GLU A 48 -4.42 -2.56 2.21
N LEU A 49 -4.19 -2.02 3.40
CA LEU A 49 -5.24 -1.72 4.36
C LEU A 49 -6.25 -0.71 3.81
N VAL A 50 -5.78 0.37 3.18
CA VAL A 50 -6.65 1.38 2.52
C VAL A 50 -7.53 0.72 1.46
N GLN A 51 -6.99 -0.19 0.65
CA GLN A 51 -7.78 -0.91 -0.36
C GLN A 51 -8.85 -1.81 0.27
N ALA A 52 -8.53 -2.50 1.36
CA ALA A 52 -9.49 -3.34 2.08
C ALA A 52 -10.63 -2.53 2.70
N ILE A 53 -10.32 -1.37 3.29
CA ILE A 53 -11.32 -0.44 3.85
C ILE A 53 -12.24 0.07 2.73
N ARG A 54 -11.67 0.55 1.63
CA ARG A 54 -12.43 1.04 0.47
C ARG A 54 -13.28 -0.07 -0.17
N TYR A 55 -12.78 -1.30 -0.21
CA TYR A 55 -13.55 -2.44 -0.68
C TYR A 55 -14.78 -2.68 0.20
N ALA A 56 -14.64 -2.69 1.53
CA ALA A 56 -15.76 -2.87 2.45
C ALA A 56 -16.78 -1.72 2.28
N GLN A 57 -16.33 -0.49 2.13
CA GLN A 57 -17.16 0.68 1.87
C GLN A 57 -17.93 0.57 0.54
N ASP A 58 -17.24 0.28 -0.57
CA ASP A 58 -17.84 0.15 -1.90
C ASP A 58 -18.87 -0.97 -1.94
N LYS A 59 -18.57 -2.11 -1.31
CA LYS A 59 -19.49 -3.23 -1.21
C LYS A 59 -20.74 -2.92 -0.38
N SER A 60 -20.61 -2.16 0.71
CA SER A 60 -21.76 -1.69 1.46
C SER A 60 -22.66 -0.77 0.63
N MET A 61 -22.08 0.14 -0.15
CA MET A 61 -22.83 1.06 -1.02
C MET A 61 -23.46 0.35 -2.23
N SER A 62 -22.83 -0.68 -2.76
CA SER A 62 -23.31 -1.41 -3.93
C SER A 62 -24.33 -2.51 -3.60
N HIS A 63 -24.43 -2.90 -2.33
CA HIS A 63 -25.33 -3.97 -1.89
C HIS A 63 -26.67 -3.38 -1.42
N SER A 64 -27.73 -3.68 -2.13
CA SER A 64 -29.11 -3.23 -1.79
C SER A 64 -29.75 -4.01 -0.62
N GLY A 65 -28.97 -4.81 0.10
CA GLY A 65 -29.41 -5.64 1.22
C GLY A 65 -29.22 -4.98 2.59
N ALA A 66 -29.93 -5.50 3.59
CA ALA A 66 -29.86 -5.00 4.97
C ALA A 66 -28.56 -5.38 5.71
N VAL A 67 -27.57 -5.95 5.03
CA VAL A 67 -26.35 -6.47 5.64
C VAL A 67 -25.15 -5.61 5.24
N ASN A 68 -24.55 -4.98 6.22
CA ASN A 68 -23.40 -4.08 6.07
C ASN A 68 -22.11 -4.89 5.91
N TYR A 69 -21.18 -4.36 5.13
CA TYR A 69 -19.80 -4.84 5.16
C TYR A 69 -19.04 -4.14 6.28
N GLN A 70 -18.14 -4.88 6.89
CA GLN A 70 -17.29 -4.37 7.96
C GLN A 70 -15.85 -4.83 7.77
N ILE A 71 -14.94 -4.07 8.34
CA ILE A 71 -13.54 -4.45 8.48
C ILE A 71 -13.18 -4.47 9.95
N ASP A 72 -12.66 -5.60 10.40
CA ASP A 72 -12.15 -5.82 11.75
C ASP A 72 -10.63 -5.71 11.71
N ILE A 73 -10.09 -4.67 12.32
CA ILE A 73 -8.66 -4.38 12.39
C ILE A 73 -8.12 -4.88 13.71
N THR A 74 -7.05 -5.64 13.66
CA THR A 74 -6.37 -6.21 14.83
C THR A 74 -4.94 -5.68 14.92
N GLY A 75 -4.23 -5.95 16.01
CA GLY A 75 -2.84 -5.52 16.19
C GLY A 75 -1.84 -6.08 15.15
N THR A 76 -2.24 -7.04 14.31
CA THR A 76 -1.36 -7.68 13.32
C THR A 76 -1.98 -7.84 11.94
N GLY A 77 -3.20 -7.31 11.71
CA GLY A 77 -3.86 -7.48 10.43
C GLY A 77 -5.30 -7.01 10.40
N TYR A 78 -6.06 -7.51 9.42
CA TYR A 78 -7.48 -7.20 9.28
C TYR A 78 -8.27 -8.37 8.69
N THR A 79 -9.58 -8.34 8.90
CA THR A 79 -10.54 -9.24 8.26
C THR A 79 -11.73 -8.43 7.74
N VAL A 80 -12.14 -8.66 6.50
CA VAL A 80 -13.36 -8.08 5.93
C VAL A 80 -14.46 -9.11 5.92
N THR A 81 -15.62 -8.75 6.49
CA THR A 81 -16.79 -9.62 6.59
C THR A 81 -18.05 -8.92 6.12
N GLN A 82 -19.09 -9.69 5.84
CA GLN A 82 -20.45 -9.21 5.56
C GLN A 82 -21.38 -9.65 6.69
N GLY A 83 -21.78 -8.72 7.55
CA GLY A 83 -22.61 -9.06 8.71
C GLY A 83 -21.98 -10.07 9.65
N GLY A 84 -20.64 -10.05 9.78
CA GLY A 84 -19.87 -10.99 10.59
C GLY A 84 -19.61 -12.36 9.94
N VAL A 85 -19.98 -12.53 8.67
CA VAL A 85 -19.73 -13.76 7.89
C VAL A 85 -18.57 -13.53 6.93
N ASP A 86 -17.68 -14.52 6.82
CA ASP A 86 -16.56 -14.47 5.89
C ASP A 86 -17.03 -14.32 4.44
N ILE A 87 -16.35 -13.48 3.71
CA ILE A 87 -16.58 -13.24 2.27
C ILE A 87 -15.48 -13.88 1.43
N VAL A 88 -15.77 -14.08 0.15
CA VAL A 88 -14.77 -14.53 -0.81
C VAL A 88 -13.77 -13.38 -1.06
N HIS A 89 -12.49 -13.69 -0.97
CA HIS A 89 -11.41 -12.75 -1.24
C HIS A 89 -11.45 -12.28 -2.71
N PRO A 90 -11.45 -10.97 -2.98
CA PRO A 90 -11.72 -10.44 -4.32
C PRO A 90 -10.63 -10.73 -5.36
N ILE A 91 -9.42 -11.10 -4.91
CA ILE A 91 -8.25 -11.30 -5.79
C ILE A 91 -8.03 -12.79 -6.06
N ASP A 92 -8.01 -13.63 -5.03
CA ASP A 92 -7.62 -15.04 -5.14
C ASP A 92 -8.81 -16.03 -5.09
N GLY A 93 -10.01 -15.54 -4.77
CA GLY A 93 -11.22 -16.33 -4.73
C GLY A 93 -11.34 -17.31 -3.54
N THR A 94 -10.45 -17.19 -2.56
CA THR A 94 -10.52 -18.01 -1.33
C THR A 94 -11.61 -17.50 -0.39
N LEU A 95 -12.17 -18.38 0.45
CA LEU A 95 -13.08 -17.96 1.52
C LEU A 95 -12.27 -17.35 2.67
N GLY A 96 -12.69 -16.16 3.10
CA GLY A 96 -12.03 -15.37 4.12
C GLY A 96 -11.13 -14.27 3.53
N TYR A 97 -11.62 -13.02 3.54
CA TYR A 97 -10.80 -11.86 3.17
C TYR A 97 -10.04 -11.38 4.39
N THR A 98 -8.99 -12.11 4.73
CA THR A 98 -8.15 -11.86 5.91
C THR A 98 -6.70 -11.66 5.52
N LYS A 99 -6.07 -10.68 6.15
CA LYS A 99 -4.63 -10.43 6.05
C LYS A 99 -4.00 -10.39 7.42
N THR A 100 -2.88 -11.09 7.56
CA THR A 100 -2.04 -11.03 8.77
C THR A 100 -0.60 -10.75 8.37
N TRP A 101 0.03 -9.79 9.03
CA TRP A 101 1.45 -9.48 8.89
C TRP A 101 2.23 -10.02 10.10
N THR A 102 3.38 -10.62 9.84
CA THR A 102 4.26 -11.18 10.90
C THR A 102 5.15 -10.14 11.54
N ASP A 103 5.56 -9.12 10.76
CA ASP A 103 6.58 -8.15 11.17
C ASP A 103 6.04 -6.70 11.24
N ILE A 104 4.75 -6.51 11.00
CA ILE A 104 4.09 -5.20 11.07
C ILE A 104 3.07 -5.26 12.19
N THR A 105 3.08 -4.24 13.04
CA THR A 105 2.13 -4.06 14.13
C THR A 105 1.26 -2.84 13.89
N LEU A 106 -0.01 -2.94 14.26
CA LEU A 106 -0.98 -1.86 14.24
C LEU A 106 -1.22 -1.39 15.67
N ASP A 107 -1.22 -0.08 15.90
CA ASP A 107 -1.42 0.53 17.22
C ASP A 107 -2.88 0.53 17.67
N THR A 108 -3.81 0.38 16.72
CA THR A 108 -5.25 0.50 16.94
C THR A 108 -5.95 -0.77 16.50
N SER A 109 -6.82 -1.31 17.34
CA SER A 109 -7.79 -2.33 16.98
C SER A 109 -9.17 -1.70 16.91
N ALA A 110 -9.86 -1.86 15.79
CA ALA A 110 -11.15 -1.24 15.56
C ALA A 110 -12.01 -2.10 14.62
N THR A 111 -13.32 -2.10 14.84
CA THR A 111 -14.30 -2.60 13.88
C THR A 111 -14.98 -1.41 13.22
N ILE A 112 -14.87 -1.31 11.91
CA ILE A 112 -15.49 -0.25 11.10
C ILE A 112 -16.59 -0.89 10.26
N ILE A 113 -17.84 -0.48 10.47
CA ILE A 113 -19.02 -1.02 9.80
C ILE A 113 -19.58 0.07 8.89
N PHE A 114 -19.62 -0.18 7.58
CA PHE A 114 -20.15 0.77 6.62
C PHE A 114 -21.64 0.51 6.35
N ASN A 115 -22.45 1.57 6.42
CA ASN A 115 -23.84 1.53 6.00
C ASN A 115 -23.98 1.61 4.46
N ALA A 116 -25.22 1.55 3.96
CA ALA A 116 -25.50 1.62 2.51
C ALA A 116 -25.13 2.97 1.86
N TYR A 117 -24.79 3.98 2.62
CA TYR A 117 -24.29 5.28 2.11
C TYR A 117 -22.78 5.40 2.18
N GLY A 118 -22.09 4.35 2.66
CA GLY A 118 -20.63 4.37 2.86
C GLY A 118 -20.17 5.09 4.12
N ASP A 119 -21.11 5.49 4.97
CA ASP A 119 -20.84 6.15 6.24
C ASP A 119 -20.48 5.10 7.30
N PRO A 120 -19.33 5.22 7.97
CA PRO A 120 -18.90 4.27 8.99
C PRO A 120 -19.53 4.54 10.36
N GLY A 121 -20.28 5.63 10.54
CA GLY A 121 -20.93 5.98 11.80
C GLY A 121 -19.98 6.15 12.98
N LEU A 122 -18.74 6.54 12.72
CA LEU A 122 -17.72 6.79 13.75
C LEU A 122 -18.02 8.15 14.43
N GLY A 123 -17.87 8.26 15.73
CA GLY A 123 -18.05 9.54 16.43
C GLY A 123 -16.89 10.52 16.23
N SER A 124 -15.78 10.05 15.68
CA SER A 124 -14.58 10.81 15.32
C SER A 124 -13.74 10.01 14.33
N PRO A 125 -12.86 10.66 13.54
CA PRO A 125 -11.95 9.95 12.66
C PRO A 125 -11.08 8.92 13.40
N VAL A 126 -10.89 7.74 12.78
CA VAL A 126 -10.03 6.68 13.31
C VAL A 126 -8.72 6.68 12.54
N THR A 127 -7.62 6.84 13.25
CA THR A 127 -6.26 6.73 12.69
C THR A 127 -5.62 5.43 13.16
N ILE A 128 -5.12 4.64 12.22
CA ILE A 128 -4.42 3.39 12.43
C ILE A 128 -2.97 3.57 12.00
N THR A 129 -2.02 3.42 12.91
CA THR A 129 -0.60 3.50 12.59
C THR A 129 -0.02 2.09 12.44
N LEU A 130 0.58 1.84 11.28
CA LEU A 130 1.31 0.62 10.99
C LEU A 130 2.80 0.86 11.26
N SER A 131 3.47 -0.08 11.93
CA SER A 131 4.88 0.08 12.32
C SER A 131 5.69 -1.18 12.05
N LYS A 132 6.94 -0.99 11.57
CA LYS A 132 7.96 -2.04 11.44
C LYS A 132 9.33 -1.49 11.82
N GLY A 133 9.84 -1.88 12.98
CA GLY A 133 11.06 -1.31 13.56
C GLY A 133 10.88 0.18 13.86
N SER A 134 11.72 1.03 13.25
CA SER A 134 11.65 2.50 13.41
C SER A 134 10.81 3.21 12.35
N ASN A 135 10.20 2.46 11.43
CA ASN A 135 9.40 3.03 10.34
C ASN A 135 7.93 2.87 10.65
N SER A 136 7.15 3.90 10.36
CA SER A 136 5.70 3.89 10.51
C SER A 136 5.02 4.65 9.38
N ASP A 137 3.77 4.28 9.12
CA ASP A 137 2.84 4.96 8.24
C ASP A 137 1.46 4.93 8.87
N SER A 138 0.56 5.84 8.50
CA SER A 138 -0.76 5.95 9.12
C SER A 138 -1.86 6.02 8.09
N VAL A 139 -2.97 5.35 8.41
CA VAL A 139 -4.21 5.35 7.64
C VAL A 139 -5.30 5.97 8.50
N THR A 140 -5.95 7.01 7.98
CA THR A 140 -7.06 7.69 8.66
C THR A 140 -8.37 7.43 7.92
N VAL A 141 -9.39 7.02 8.65
CA VAL A 141 -10.77 6.85 8.17
C VAL A 141 -11.61 7.99 8.75
N GLU A 142 -12.17 8.80 7.88
CA GLU A 142 -13.04 9.92 8.28
C GLU A 142 -14.38 9.42 8.82
N ASP A 143 -14.90 10.09 9.83
CA ASP A 143 -16.04 9.66 10.64
C ASP A 143 -17.38 9.68 9.92
N VAL A 144 -17.60 10.59 9.00
CA VAL A 144 -18.89 10.78 8.29
C VAL A 144 -18.86 10.20 6.89
N THR A 145 -17.77 10.38 6.19
CA THR A 145 -17.66 10.00 4.78
C THR A 145 -17.04 8.63 4.57
N GLY A 146 -16.36 8.08 5.59
CA GLY A 146 -15.53 6.88 5.45
C GLY A 146 -14.35 7.06 4.50
N PHE A 147 -14.06 8.31 4.08
CA PHE A 147 -12.91 8.59 3.22
C PHE A 147 -11.62 8.15 3.92
N THR A 148 -10.80 7.41 3.21
CA THR A 148 -9.57 6.82 3.75
C THR A 148 -8.34 7.39 3.03
N ARG A 149 -7.38 7.87 3.80
CA ARG A 149 -6.11 8.44 3.32
C ARG A 149 -4.93 7.95 4.14
#